data_5a96d2d027d0817856f794d74437f3e7
#
_entry.id   5a96d2d027d0817856f794d74437f3e7
#
_cell.length_a   1.000
_cell.length_b   1.000
_cell.length_c   1.000
_cell.angle_alpha   90.00
_cell.angle_beta   90.00
_cell.angle_gamma   90.00
#
_symmetry.space_group_name_H-M   'P 1'
#
loop_
_entity.id
_entity.type
_entity.pdbx_description
1 polymer ?
#
loop_
_entity_poly.entity_id
_entity_poly.type
_entity_poly.pdbx_seq_one_letter_code
_entity_poly.pdbx_strand_id
1 'polypeptide(L)'
;MISKNTICLWYDSAALEAATFYAETFPDSAVLAVHRAPGDYPSGKEGDVLTVEFRVMGIPCLGLNGGPAFRHSEAFSFQVATDDQAETDRLWNAIVDNGGEESACGWCRDKWGISWQITPRVLSEAIASPDRAAARRAFEAMMTMGRIDIATIEKAS
;
A
#
# COMPACT_ATOMS: atom_id res chain seq x y z
N MET A 1 -15.17 -17.32 -5.05
CA MET A 1 -14.30 -17.90 -6.13
C MET A 1 -12.98 -17.14 -6.14
N ILE A 2 -11.87 -17.86 -6.13
CA ILE A 2 -10.53 -17.27 -6.20
C ILE A 2 -10.31 -16.70 -7.61
N SER A 3 -9.80 -15.48 -7.70
CA SER A 3 -9.46 -14.85 -8.98
C SER A 3 -8.35 -15.63 -9.69
N LYS A 4 -8.34 -15.62 -11.02
CA LYS A 4 -7.29 -16.31 -11.80
C LYS A 4 -5.89 -15.74 -11.57
N ASN A 5 -5.81 -14.47 -11.18
CA ASN A 5 -4.55 -13.80 -10.86
C ASN A 5 -4.73 -13.06 -9.53
N THR A 6 -3.90 -13.37 -8.56
CA THR A 6 -3.97 -12.84 -7.22
C THR A 6 -2.56 -12.45 -6.78
N ILE A 7 -2.42 -11.30 -6.15
CA ILE A 7 -1.16 -10.88 -5.56
C ILE A 7 -1.01 -11.60 -4.23
N CYS A 8 0.04 -12.41 -4.08
CA CYS A 8 0.35 -13.04 -2.81
C CYS A 8 1.38 -12.19 -2.05
N LEU A 9 1.02 -11.80 -0.83
CA LEU A 9 1.87 -11.04 0.05
C LEU A 9 2.31 -11.92 1.22
N TRP A 10 3.62 -12.03 1.40
CA TRP A 10 4.21 -12.82 2.48
C TRP A 10 4.19 -12.02 3.78
N TYR A 11 3.75 -12.64 4.87
CA TYR A 11 3.81 -12.10 6.24
C TYR A 11 4.48 -13.13 7.15
N ASP A 12 5.11 -12.67 8.21
CA ASP A 12 5.61 -13.58 9.24
C ASP A 12 4.43 -14.32 9.91
N SER A 13 3.51 -13.57 10.53
CA SER A 13 2.34 -14.14 11.21
C SER A 13 1.14 -13.19 11.22
N ALA A 14 1.22 -12.05 10.56
CA ALA A 14 0.28 -10.94 10.71
C ALA A 14 -0.65 -10.74 9.51
N ALA A 15 -0.85 -11.74 8.65
CA ALA A 15 -1.66 -11.58 7.44
C ALA A 15 -3.08 -11.09 7.72
N LEU A 16 -3.73 -11.62 8.76
CA LEU A 16 -5.09 -11.20 9.13
C LEU A 16 -5.12 -9.78 9.69
N GLU A 17 -4.17 -9.43 10.55
CA GLU A 17 -4.04 -8.08 11.09
C GLU A 17 -3.84 -7.06 9.97
N ALA A 18 -2.94 -7.36 9.04
CA ALA A 18 -2.65 -6.50 7.90
C ALA A 18 -3.87 -6.34 6.98
N ALA A 19 -4.51 -7.44 6.59
CA ALA A 19 -5.70 -7.42 5.74
C ALA A 19 -6.85 -6.63 6.38
N THR A 20 -7.05 -6.78 7.69
CA THR A 20 -8.04 -6.02 8.45
C THR A 20 -7.73 -4.52 8.43
N PHE A 21 -6.47 -4.16 8.64
CA PHE A 21 -6.03 -2.77 8.56
C PHE A 21 -6.30 -2.16 7.17
N TYR A 22 -5.98 -2.89 6.10
CA TYR A 22 -6.24 -2.41 4.74
C TYR A 22 -7.74 -2.27 4.46
N ALA A 23 -8.54 -3.22 4.93
CA ALA A 23 -10.00 -3.17 4.77
C ALA A 23 -10.63 -1.96 5.47
N GLU A 24 -10.11 -1.58 6.63
CA GLU A 24 -10.59 -0.43 7.40
C GLU A 24 -10.07 0.91 6.89
N THR A 25 -8.94 0.90 6.18
CA THR A 25 -8.23 2.12 5.76
C THR A 25 -8.59 2.54 4.35
N PHE A 26 -8.64 1.61 3.40
CA PHE A 26 -8.79 1.91 1.98
C PHE A 26 -10.21 1.64 1.48
N PRO A 27 -10.72 2.46 0.53
CA PRO A 27 -12.00 2.18 -0.10
C PRO A 27 -11.94 0.89 -0.93
N ASP A 28 -13.09 0.29 -1.18
CA ASP A 28 -13.24 -0.97 -1.94
C ASP A 28 -12.23 -2.05 -1.51
N SER A 29 -12.11 -2.21 -0.20
CA SER A 29 -11.19 -3.15 0.43
C SER A 29 -11.92 -3.96 1.48
N ALA A 30 -11.64 -5.25 1.56
CA ALA A 30 -12.34 -6.16 2.48
C ALA A 30 -11.51 -7.42 2.76
N VAL A 31 -11.68 -7.98 3.95
CA VAL A 31 -11.26 -9.36 4.25
C VAL A 31 -12.35 -10.29 3.71
N LEU A 32 -11.99 -11.23 2.86
CA LEU A 32 -12.93 -12.10 2.14
C LEU A 32 -13.03 -13.50 2.76
N ALA A 33 -11.90 -14.09 3.14
CA ALA A 33 -11.88 -15.41 3.75
C ALA A 33 -10.59 -15.61 4.57
N VAL A 34 -10.71 -16.40 5.62
CA VAL A 34 -9.57 -16.80 6.46
C VAL A 34 -9.46 -18.31 6.40
N HIS A 35 -8.30 -18.82 6.01
CA HIS A 35 -8.03 -20.24 5.91
C HIS A 35 -7.00 -20.68 6.95
N ARG A 36 -7.36 -21.72 7.70
CA ARG A 36 -6.47 -22.27 8.72
C ARG A 36 -5.69 -23.45 8.17
N ALA A 37 -4.48 -23.63 8.69
CA ALA A 37 -3.60 -24.70 8.24
C ALA A 37 -4.22 -26.07 8.51
N PRO A 38 -4.30 -26.94 7.49
CA PRO A 38 -4.84 -28.30 7.66
C PRO A 38 -3.85 -29.28 8.30
N GLY A 39 -2.65 -28.83 8.57
CA GLY A 39 -1.58 -29.60 9.23
C GLY A 39 -0.44 -28.66 9.60
N ASP A 40 0.55 -29.20 10.34
CA ASP A 40 1.74 -28.43 10.69
C ASP A 40 2.54 -28.05 9.43
N TYR A 41 3.18 -26.90 9.47
CA TYR A 41 3.98 -26.36 8.38
C TYR A 41 5.25 -25.68 8.96
N PRO A 42 6.25 -25.31 8.14
CA PRO A 42 7.55 -24.87 8.65
C PRO A 42 7.52 -23.76 9.69
N SER A 43 6.55 -22.84 9.61
CA SER A 43 6.45 -21.69 10.52
C SER A 43 5.22 -21.68 11.41
N GLY A 44 4.46 -22.79 11.47
CA GLY A 44 3.24 -22.83 12.28
C GLY A 44 2.67 -24.23 12.46
N LYS A 45 1.52 -24.28 13.10
CA LYS A 45 0.83 -25.49 13.50
C LYS A 45 -0.53 -25.62 12.82
N GLU A 46 -1.02 -26.85 12.75
CA GLU A 46 -2.41 -27.13 12.37
C GLU A 46 -3.36 -26.21 13.13
N GLY A 47 -4.28 -25.59 12.42
CA GLY A 47 -5.28 -24.68 12.98
C GLY A 47 -4.85 -23.21 13.02
N ASP A 48 -3.57 -22.90 12.86
CA ASP A 48 -3.13 -21.51 12.74
C ASP A 48 -3.65 -20.88 11.44
N VAL A 49 -3.85 -19.57 11.44
CA VAL A 49 -4.18 -18.83 10.20
C VAL A 49 -3.02 -18.98 9.23
N LEU A 50 -3.27 -19.63 8.11
CA LEU A 50 -2.27 -19.83 7.07
C LEU A 50 -2.37 -18.79 5.97
N THR A 51 -3.56 -18.61 5.41
CA THR A 51 -3.81 -17.64 4.36
C THR A 51 -5.05 -16.80 4.63
N VAL A 52 -5.03 -15.58 4.14
CA VAL A 52 -6.16 -14.65 4.20
C VAL A 52 -6.43 -14.13 2.80
N GLU A 53 -7.62 -14.39 2.26
CA GLU A 53 -8.07 -13.77 1.01
C GLU A 53 -8.62 -12.39 1.34
N PHE A 54 -8.15 -11.38 0.63
CA PHE A 54 -8.62 -10.01 0.81
C PHE A 54 -8.57 -9.22 -0.48
N ARG A 55 -9.19 -8.07 -0.46
CA ARG A 55 -9.19 -7.13 -1.58
C ARG A 55 -8.66 -5.80 -1.11
N VAL A 56 -7.76 -5.20 -1.86
CA VAL A 56 -7.25 -3.84 -1.63
C VAL A 56 -7.60 -2.99 -2.85
N MET A 57 -8.50 -2.05 -2.67
CA MET A 57 -8.95 -1.12 -3.72
C MET A 57 -9.25 -1.86 -5.03
N GLY A 58 -10.04 -2.91 -4.93
CA GLY A 58 -10.44 -3.73 -6.06
C GLY A 58 -9.45 -4.82 -6.48
N ILE A 59 -8.21 -4.82 -5.97
CA ILE A 59 -7.20 -5.82 -6.35
C ILE A 59 -7.31 -7.04 -5.43
N PRO A 60 -7.50 -8.25 -6.01
CA PRO A 60 -7.52 -9.47 -5.20
C PRO A 60 -6.12 -9.82 -4.68
N CYS A 61 -6.03 -10.09 -3.38
CA CYS A 61 -4.79 -10.41 -2.70
C CYS A 61 -4.95 -11.67 -1.85
N LEU A 62 -3.84 -12.33 -1.60
CA LEU A 62 -3.71 -13.42 -0.66
C LEU A 62 -2.58 -13.10 0.32
N GLY A 63 -2.88 -12.99 1.59
CA GLY A 63 -1.87 -12.89 2.64
C GLY A 63 -1.44 -14.28 3.08
N LEU A 64 -0.16 -14.58 3.02
CA LEU A 64 0.40 -15.87 3.44
C LEU A 64 1.24 -15.66 4.70
N ASN A 65 0.89 -16.36 5.77
CA ASN A 65 1.71 -16.43 6.98
C ASN A 65 2.81 -17.48 6.80
N GLY A 66 3.89 -17.06 6.15
CA GLY A 66 4.99 -17.96 5.79
C GLY A 66 6.15 -17.99 6.77
N GLY A 67 6.13 -17.13 7.79
CA GLY A 67 7.22 -17.03 8.78
C GLY A 67 8.21 -15.92 8.46
N PRO A 68 9.32 -15.85 9.21
CA PRO A 68 10.25 -14.71 9.16
C PRO A 68 11.29 -14.75 8.04
N ALA A 69 11.23 -15.73 7.13
CA ALA A 69 12.29 -15.97 6.15
C ALA A 69 12.44 -14.85 5.11
N PHE A 70 11.36 -14.18 4.75
CA PHE A 70 11.36 -13.13 3.72
C PHE A 70 10.76 -11.84 4.23
N ARG A 71 11.31 -10.72 3.74
CA ARG A 71 10.83 -9.37 4.04
C ARG A 71 10.53 -8.62 2.76
N HIS A 72 9.56 -7.70 2.83
CA HIS A 72 9.24 -6.82 1.71
C HIS A 72 10.33 -5.77 1.50
N SER A 73 10.41 -5.28 0.28
CA SER A 73 11.28 -4.17 -0.09
C SER A 73 10.52 -3.20 -1.00
N GLU A 74 11.15 -2.08 -1.33
CA GLU A 74 10.60 -1.07 -2.23
C GLU A 74 10.48 -1.53 -3.70
N ALA A 75 10.93 -2.75 -4.01
CA ALA A 75 10.78 -3.33 -5.34
C ALA A 75 9.32 -3.61 -5.71
N PHE A 76 8.45 -3.71 -4.71
CA PHE A 76 7.00 -3.79 -4.87
C PHE A 76 6.35 -2.66 -4.07
N SER A 77 5.31 -2.04 -4.63
CA SER A 77 4.46 -1.08 -3.92
C SER A 77 3.05 -1.09 -4.48
N PHE A 78 2.09 -0.76 -3.63
CA PHE A 78 0.78 -0.33 -4.09
C PHE A 78 0.83 1.17 -4.36
N GLN A 79 0.41 1.59 -5.54
CA GLN A 79 0.21 3.00 -5.84
C GLN A 79 -1.27 3.33 -5.72
N VAL A 80 -1.58 4.27 -4.84
CA VAL A 80 -2.95 4.68 -4.53
C VAL A 80 -3.15 6.10 -5.01
N ALA A 81 -4.11 6.31 -5.92
CA ALA A 81 -4.50 7.63 -6.35
C ALA A 81 -5.43 8.26 -5.31
N THR A 82 -5.20 9.52 -5.00
CA THR A 82 -6.05 10.32 -4.12
C THR A 82 -6.62 11.53 -4.87
N ASP A 83 -7.80 11.99 -4.44
CA ASP A 83 -8.52 13.05 -5.15
C ASP A 83 -8.24 14.44 -4.58
N ASP A 84 -7.90 14.54 -3.30
CA ASP A 84 -7.65 15.80 -2.61
C ASP A 84 -6.63 15.67 -1.48
N GLN A 85 -6.28 16.78 -0.85
CA GLN A 85 -5.31 16.79 0.24
C GLN A 85 -5.82 16.07 1.47
N ALA A 86 -7.11 16.16 1.78
CA ALA A 86 -7.68 15.51 2.95
C ALA A 86 -7.58 13.98 2.85
N GLU A 87 -7.87 13.41 1.69
CA GLU A 87 -7.71 11.97 1.44
C GLU A 87 -6.23 11.57 1.47
N THR A 88 -5.36 12.36 0.84
CA THR A 88 -3.90 12.14 0.87
C THR A 88 -3.40 12.08 2.30
N ASP A 89 -3.76 13.05 3.13
CA ASP A 89 -3.33 13.14 4.52
C ASP A 89 -3.89 11.97 5.35
N ARG A 90 -5.16 11.63 5.14
CA ARG A 90 -5.81 10.54 5.87
C ARG A 90 -5.13 9.21 5.63
N LEU A 91 -4.87 8.86 4.38
CA LEU A 91 -4.22 7.59 4.03
C LEU A 91 -2.77 7.56 4.47
N TRP A 92 -2.04 8.65 4.24
CA TRP A 92 -0.65 8.78 4.70
C TRP A 92 -0.53 8.59 6.20
N ASN A 93 -1.32 9.34 6.96
CA ASN A 93 -1.28 9.28 8.41
C ASN A 93 -1.73 7.92 8.95
N ALA A 94 -2.74 7.31 8.34
CA ALA A 94 -3.19 5.98 8.76
C ALA A 94 -2.07 4.94 8.68
N ILE A 95 -1.28 4.98 7.61
CA ILE A 95 -0.16 4.05 7.42
C ILE A 95 1.00 4.38 8.37
N VAL A 96 1.43 5.63 8.39
CA VAL A 96 2.60 6.07 9.16
C VAL A 96 2.35 5.96 10.66
N ASP A 97 1.17 6.37 11.13
CA ASP A 97 0.84 6.36 12.56
C ASP A 97 0.53 4.96 13.10
N ASN A 98 0.34 3.97 12.23
CA ASN A 98 0.14 2.57 12.60
C ASN A 98 1.45 1.76 12.53
N GLY A 99 2.53 2.30 13.05
CA GLY A 99 3.83 1.64 13.06
C GLY A 99 4.57 1.65 11.73
N GLY A 100 4.13 2.49 10.79
CA GLY A 100 4.77 2.66 9.50
C GLY A 100 5.90 3.68 9.52
N GLU A 101 6.47 3.95 8.37
CA GLU A 101 7.57 4.89 8.19
C GLU A 101 7.34 5.78 6.97
N GLU A 102 7.67 7.05 7.11
CA GLU A 102 7.70 7.99 5.99
C GLU A 102 8.90 7.71 5.07
N SER A 103 8.72 7.94 3.78
CA SER A 103 9.79 7.99 2.82
C SER A 103 9.60 9.19 1.89
N ALA A 104 10.33 9.26 0.79
CA ALA A 104 10.32 10.39 -0.11
C ALA A 104 9.27 10.26 -1.22
N CYS A 105 8.88 11.39 -1.83
CA CYS A 105 8.11 11.44 -3.07
C CYS A 105 6.73 10.78 -2.99
N GLY A 106 6.08 10.87 -1.85
CA GLY A 106 4.78 10.24 -1.65
C GLY A 106 4.84 8.77 -1.26
N TRP A 107 6.03 8.22 -1.05
CA TRP A 107 6.22 6.86 -0.59
C TRP A 107 6.18 6.79 0.92
N CYS A 108 5.56 5.74 1.43
CA CYS A 108 5.64 5.34 2.83
C CYS A 108 5.61 3.82 2.92
N ARG A 109 5.95 3.29 4.07
CA ARG A 109 5.97 1.85 4.32
C ARG A 109 5.06 1.55 5.50
N ASP A 110 4.29 0.47 5.40
CA ASP A 110 3.45 0.07 6.51
C ASP A 110 4.23 -0.73 7.56
N LYS A 111 3.57 -1.01 8.67
CA LYS A 111 4.09 -1.76 9.81
C LYS A 111 4.69 -3.12 9.42
N TRP A 112 4.18 -3.72 8.34
CA TRP A 112 4.59 -5.05 7.88
C TRP A 112 5.62 -5.02 6.75
N GLY A 113 6.09 -3.81 6.40
CA GLY A 113 7.15 -3.62 5.42
C GLY A 113 6.69 -3.43 3.98
N ILE A 114 5.41 -3.42 3.71
CA ILE A 114 4.87 -3.16 2.37
C ILE A 114 4.93 -1.67 2.08
N SER A 115 5.46 -1.34 0.91
CA SER A 115 5.57 0.04 0.42
C SER A 115 4.28 0.49 -0.25
N TRP A 116 3.92 1.74 0.00
CA TRP A 116 2.75 2.42 -0.55
C TRP A 116 3.19 3.73 -1.19
N GLN A 117 2.63 4.04 -2.35
CA GLN A 117 2.75 5.35 -2.97
C GLN A 117 1.40 6.03 -2.86
N ILE A 118 1.30 7.07 -2.01
CA ILE A 118 0.09 7.87 -1.89
C ILE A 118 0.24 9.04 -2.86
N THR A 119 -0.42 8.90 -4.02
CA THR A 119 -0.15 9.72 -5.19
C THR A 119 -1.40 10.49 -5.60
N PRO A 120 -1.53 11.76 -5.24
CA PRO A 120 -2.64 12.58 -5.72
C PRO A 120 -2.73 12.58 -7.25
N ARG A 121 -3.94 12.49 -7.79
CA ARG A 121 -4.17 12.52 -9.25
C ARG A 121 -3.55 13.76 -9.89
N VAL A 122 -3.62 14.90 -9.21
CA VAL A 122 -3.03 16.15 -9.69
C VAL A 122 -1.52 16.03 -9.93
N LEU A 123 -0.81 15.25 -9.11
CA LEU A 123 0.62 15.00 -9.32
C LEU A 123 0.86 14.17 -10.58
N SER A 124 0.13 13.09 -10.75
CA SER A 124 0.25 12.23 -11.94
C SER A 124 -0.06 13.00 -13.22
N GLU A 125 -1.09 13.82 -13.19
CA GLU A 125 -1.49 14.69 -14.30
C GLU A 125 -0.42 15.75 -14.60
N ALA A 126 0.14 16.38 -13.58
CA ALA A 126 1.18 17.40 -13.74
C ALA A 126 2.46 16.81 -14.36
N ILE A 127 2.87 15.64 -13.93
CA ILE A 127 4.05 14.94 -14.47
C ILE A 127 3.82 14.50 -15.92
N ALA A 128 2.61 14.12 -16.26
CA ALA A 128 2.22 13.68 -17.60
C ALA A 128 1.92 14.87 -18.55
N SER A 129 1.99 16.11 -18.10
CA SER A 129 1.66 17.28 -18.90
C SER A 129 2.46 17.34 -20.20
N PRO A 130 1.85 17.67 -21.35
CA PRO A 130 2.56 17.91 -22.60
C PRO A 130 3.51 19.13 -22.53
N ASP A 131 3.26 20.08 -21.64
CA ASP A 131 4.24 21.12 -21.30
C ASP A 131 5.34 20.50 -20.43
N ARG A 132 6.43 20.10 -21.09
CA ARG A 132 7.52 19.39 -20.43
C ARG A 132 8.28 20.23 -19.41
N ALA A 133 8.30 21.54 -19.56
CA ALA A 133 8.90 22.43 -18.57
C ALA A 133 8.05 22.49 -17.29
N ALA A 134 6.75 22.57 -17.43
CA ALA A 134 5.81 22.51 -16.30
C ALA A 134 5.87 21.13 -15.61
N ALA A 135 5.87 20.05 -16.38
CA ALA A 135 6.00 18.69 -15.85
C ALA A 135 7.29 18.52 -15.04
N ARG A 136 8.39 19.07 -15.54
CA ARG A 136 9.68 19.03 -14.84
C ARG A 136 9.63 19.78 -13.51
N ARG A 137 9.02 20.96 -13.48
CA ARG A 137 8.89 21.74 -12.23
C ARG A 137 8.10 20.96 -11.18
N ALA A 138 6.98 20.34 -11.57
CA ALA A 138 6.17 19.50 -10.67
C ALA A 138 6.97 18.30 -10.16
N PHE A 139 7.70 17.63 -11.05
CA PHE A 139 8.54 16.49 -10.70
C PHE A 139 9.65 16.88 -9.71
N GLU A 140 10.34 17.98 -9.96
CA GLU A 140 11.38 18.48 -9.06
C GLU A 140 10.82 18.88 -7.69
N ALA A 141 9.63 19.49 -7.66
CA ALA A 141 8.94 19.80 -6.41
C ALA A 141 8.61 18.53 -5.63
N MET A 142 8.07 17.52 -6.30
CA MET A 142 7.76 16.22 -5.70
C MET A 142 8.99 15.59 -5.04
N MET A 143 10.15 15.66 -5.68
CA MET A 143 11.37 15.05 -5.17
C MET A 143 11.86 15.62 -3.84
N THR A 144 11.37 16.79 -3.44
CA THR A 144 11.71 17.39 -2.14
C THR A 144 10.73 17.04 -1.03
N MET A 145 9.66 16.29 -1.34
CA MET A 145 8.57 16.01 -0.41
C MET A 145 8.70 14.62 0.22
N GLY A 146 8.11 14.44 1.39
CA GLY A 146 7.66 13.16 1.91
C GLY A 146 6.22 12.97 1.46
N ARG A 147 5.25 13.30 2.33
CA ARG A 147 3.84 13.39 1.91
C ARG A 147 3.68 14.47 0.85
N ILE A 148 2.89 14.18 -0.18
CA ILE A 148 2.66 15.14 -1.27
C ILE A 148 1.79 16.30 -0.79
N ASP A 149 2.26 17.51 -1.05
CA ASP A 149 1.53 18.76 -0.87
C ASP A 149 0.98 19.21 -2.22
N ILE A 150 -0.33 19.06 -2.38
CA ILE A 150 -1.03 19.36 -3.64
C ILE A 150 -0.87 20.82 -4.01
N ALA A 151 -0.98 21.74 -3.06
CA ALA A 151 -0.86 23.17 -3.34
C ALA A 151 0.52 23.53 -3.92
N THR A 152 1.58 22.92 -3.43
CA THR A 152 2.94 23.12 -3.93
C THR A 152 3.11 22.55 -5.34
N ILE A 153 2.52 21.39 -5.62
CA ILE A 153 2.52 20.81 -6.98
C ILE A 153 1.77 21.72 -7.96
N GLU A 154 0.61 22.22 -7.59
CA GLU A 154 -0.18 23.13 -8.43
C GLU A 154 0.57 24.44 -8.74
N LYS A 155 1.27 25.01 -7.77
CA LYS A 155 2.09 26.22 -7.99
C LYS A 155 3.28 25.97 -8.89
N ALA A 156 3.84 24.78 -8.87
CA ALA A 156 5.01 24.42 -9.68
C ALA A 156 4.66 24.11 -11.14
N SER A 157 3.43 23.68 -11.39
CA SER A 157 2.99 23.25 -12.73
C SER A 157 2.52 24.38 -13.64
#